data_b51904fb5bfa39b569b34d2c9f91395f
#
_entry.id   b51904fb5bfa39b569b34d2c9f91395f
#
_cell.length_a   1.000
_cell.length_b   1.000
_cell.length_c   1.000
_cell.angle_alpha   90.00
_cell.angle_beta   90.00
_cell.angle_gamma   90.00
#
_symmetry.space_group_name_H-M   'P 1'
#
loop_
_entity.id
_entity.type
_entity.pdbx_description
1 polymer ?
#
loop_
_entity_poly.entity_id
_entity_poly.type
_entity_poly.pdbx_seq_one_letter_code
_entity_poly.pdbx_strand_id
1 'polypeptide(L)'
;MATDWAADVKKYDPKADDEAIAGIVRHCGIALHKVDSSLVSYSDPEELKRVREGFLKKKLAITDSDADIDAALASVGETLTGVNRKNRVTVYYLLAKHYNKLSLFKKA
;
A
#
# COMPACT_ATOMS: atom_id res chain seq x y z
N MET A 1 14.97 10.71 -12.74
CA MET A 1 13.83 10.13 -13.43
C MET A 1 12.77 9.72 -12.44
N ALA A 2 11.52 9.93 -12.81
CA ALA A 2 10.42 9.51 -11.95
C ALA A 2 10.33 7.98 -11.92
N THR A 3 10.10 7.41 -10.76
CA THR A 3 9.86 6.00 -10.62
C THR A 3 8.47 5.68 -11.18
N ASP A 4 8.38 4.61 -11.94
CA ASP A 4 7.09 4.15 -12.46
C ASP A 4 6.41 3.26 -11.42
N TRP A 5 5.68 3.89 -10.52
CA TRP A 5 4.97 3.18 -9.45
C TRP A 5 3.88 2.27 -10.02
N ALA A 6 3.26 2.68 -11.13
CA ALA A 6 2.21 1.89 -11.75
C ALA A 6 2.76 0.58 -12.32
N ALA A 7 3.95 0.60 -12.90
CA ALA A 7 4.55 -0.62 -13.43
C ALA A 7 4.77 -1.66 -12.35
N ASP A 8 5.21 -1.24 -11.16
CA ASP A 8 5.41 -2.16 -10.05
C ASP A 8 4.08 -2.75 -9.58
N VAL A 9 3.05 -1.93 -9.43
CA VAL A 9 1.71 -2.40 -9.04
C VAL A 9 1.19 -3.42 -10.04
N LYS A 10 1.38 -3.17 -11.33
CA LYS A 10 0.86 -4.04 -12.39
C LYS A 10 1.55 -5.39 -12.46
N LYS A 11 2.70 -5.56 -11.82
CA LYS A 11 3.31 -6.89 -11.69
C LYS A 11 2.42 -7.83 -10.87
N TYR A 12 1.65 -7.28 -9.93
CA TYR A 12 0.80 -8.06 -9.03
C TYR A 12 -0.67 -7.98 -9.41
N ASP A 13 -1.06 -6.91 -10.10
CA ASP A 13 -2.42 -6.73 -10.59
C ASP A 13 -2.36 -6.12 -11.99
N PRO A 14 -2.29 -6.95 -13.04
CA PRO A 14 -2.20 -6.43 -14.41
C PRO A 14 -3.36 -5.54 -14.84
N LYS A 15 -4.49 -5.66 -14.16
CA LYS A 15 -5.68 -4.86 -14.44
C LYS A 15 -5.82 -3.67 -13.49
N ALA A 16 -4.73 -3.28 -12.83
CA ALA A 16 -4.74 -2.18 -11.87
C ALA A 16 -5.23 -0.89 -12.53
N ASP A 17 -6.04 -0.14 -11.78
CA ASP A 17 -6.60 1.12 -12.24
C ASP A 17 -5.58 2.24 -12.07
N ASP A 18 -5.17 2.86 -13.17
CA ASP A 18 -4.17 3.93 -13.15
C ASP A 18 -4.62 5.12 -12.30
N GLU A 19 -5.91 5.41 -12.28
CA GLU A 19 -6.45 6.52 -11.48
C GLU A 19 -6.30 6.23 -9.99
N ALA A 20 -6.59 4.98 -9.58
CA ALA A 20 -6.41 4.57 -8.19
C ALA A 20 -4.94 4.63 -7.81
N ILE A 21 -4.05 4.15 -8.68
CA ILE A 21 -2.60 4.20 -8.44
C ILE A 21 -2.15 5.66 -8.28
N ALA A 22 -2.59 6.54 -9.16
CA ALA A 22 -2.23 7.96 -9.07
C ALA A 22 -2.71 8.58 -7.76
N GLY A 23 -3.91 8.21 -7.31
CA GLY A 23 -4.43 8.66 -6.02
C GLY A 23 -3.59 8.19 -4.84
N ILE A 24 -3.13 6.96 -4.88
CA ILE A 24 -2.26 6.42 -3.84
C ILE A 24 -0.91 7.12 -3.85
N VAL A 25 -0.35 7.37 -5.03
CA VAL A 25 0.91 8.13 -5.16
C VAL A 25 0.75 9.51 -4.53
N ARG A 26 -0.36 10.21 -4.80
CA ARG A 26 -0.63 11.49 -4.18
C ARG A 26 -0.75 11.40 -2.66
N HIS A 27 -1.38 10.33 -2.17
CA HIS A 27 -1.51 10.11 -0.74
C HIS A 27 -0.16 9.90 -0.06
N CYS A 28 0.71 9.11 -0.70
CA CYS A 28 2.05 8.86 -0.16
C CYS A 28 2.92 10.11 -0.21
N GLY A 29 2.77 10.92 -1.25
CA GLY A 29 3.38 12.25 -1.34
C GLY A 29 4.86 12.28 -0.99
N ILE A 30 5.19 13.03 0.06
CA ILE A 30 6.58 13.27 0.48
C ILE A 30 7.32 11.96 0.80
N ALA A 31 6.60 10.93 1.27
CA ALA A 31 7.23 9.64 1.60
C ALA A 31 7.95 9.03 0.40
N LEU A 32 7.52 9.33 -0.82
CA LEU A 32 8.13 8.78 -2.03
C LEU A 32 9.40 9.50 -2.46
N HIS A 33 9.72 10.65 -1.84
CA HIS A 33 10.91 11.42 -2.17
C HIS A 33 12.18 10.82 -1.57
N LYS A 34 12.06 9.94 -0.58
CA LYS A 34 13.19 9.26 0.06
C LYS A 34 13.06 7.77 -0.14
N VAL A 35 14.19 7.11 -0.44
CA VAL A 35 14.18 5.66 -0.68
C VAL A 35 13.58 4.91 0.51
N ASP A 36 14.06 5.22 1.72
CA ASP A 36 13.62 4.50 2.92
C ASP A 36 12.11 4.60 3.14
N SER A 37 11.54 5.80 3.00
CA SER A 37 10.12 5.99 3.23
C SER A 37 9.25 5.60 2.04
N SER A 38 9.84 5.42 0.85
CA SER A 38 9.11 4.90 -0.30
C SER A 38 8.89 3.39 -0.24
N LEU A 39 9.55 2.72 0.71
CA LEU A 39 9.46 1.28 0.89
C LEU A 39 8.77 0.98 2.23
N VAL A 40 8.09 -0.18 2.29
CA VAL A 40 7.52 -0.67 3.55
C VAL A 40 8.40 -1.82 4.04
N SER A 41 8.91 -1.68 5.26
CA SER A 41 9.74 -2.72 5.87
C SER A 41 8.85 -3.71 6.63
N TYR A 42 8.65 -4.88 6.06
CA TYR A 42 7.85 -5.93 6.71
C TYR A 42 8.55 -6.58 7.90
N SER A 43 9.85 -6.37 8.04
CA SER A 43 10.60 -6.86 9.19
C SER A 43 10.57 -5.89 10.38
N ASP A 44 10.00 -4.70 10.20
CA ASP A 44 9.94 -3.68 11.25
C ASP A 44 8.51 -3.58 11.79
N PRO A 45 8.24 -4.07 13.02
CA PRO A 45 6.90 -3.99 13.60
C PRO A 45 6.37 -2.57 13.74
N GLU A 46 7.25 -1.59 13.97
CA GLU A 46 6.84 -0.19 14.06
C GLU A 46 6.33 0.34 12.73
N GLU A 47 6.96 -0.07 11.63
CA GLU A 47 6.49 0.32 10.30
C GLU A 47 5.12 -0.27 10.01
N LEU A 48 4.92 -1.54 10.32
CA LEU A 48 3.63 -2.20 10.11
C LEU A 48 2.54 -1.57 10.97
N LYS A 49 2.89 -1.17 12.19
CA LYS A 49 1.95 -0.46 13.06
C LYS A 49 1.54 0.88 12.46
N ARG A 50 2.49 1.63 11.87
CA ARG A 50 2.18 2.90 11.23
C ARG A 50 1.24 2.70 10.03
N VAL A 51 1.44 1.65 9.25
CA VAL A 51 0.55 1.32 8.13
C VAL A 51 -0.85 1.01 8.66
N ARG A 52 -0.94 0.19 9.70
CA ARG A 52 -2.23 -0.17 10.30
C ARG A 52 -2.96 1.06 10.83
N GLU A 53 -2.30 1.86 11.67
CA GLU A 53 -2.95 2.99 12.33
C GLU A 53 -3.16 4.19 11.39
N GLY A 54 -2.19 4.49 10.57
CA GLY A 54 -2.22 5.69 9.73
C GLY A 54 -2.92 5.49 8.39
N PHE A 55 -2.72 4.35 7.74
CA PHE A 55 -3.30 4.11 6.43
C PHE A 55 -4.63 3.35 6.53
N LEU A 56 -4.60 2.18 7.15
CA LEU A 56 -5.79 1.33 7.16
C LEU A 56 -6.89 1.90 8.04
N LYS A 57 -6.58 2.30 9.25
CA LYS A 57 -7.61 2.83 10.16
C LYS A 57 -8.03 4.25 9.83
N LYS A 58 -7.08 5.14 9.56
CA LYS A 58 -7.40 6.55 9.28
C LYS A 58 -7.86 6.78 7.85
N LYS A 59 -7.04 6.38 6.87
CA LYS A 59 -7.36 6.69 5.47
C LYS A 59 -8.45 5.81 4.92
N LEU A 60 -8.37 4.50 5.15
CA LEU A 60 -9.36 3.56 4.63
C LEU A 60 -10.56 3.39 5.58
N ALA A 61 -10.47 3.94 6.78
CA ALA A 61 -11.53 3.85 7.79
C ALA A 61 -11.90 2.39 8.12
N ILE A 62 -10.91 1.51 8.16
CA ILE A 62 -11.13 0.11 8.50
C ILE A 62 -11.40 0.00 9.99
N THR A 63 -12.47 -0.69 10.36
CA THR A 63 -12.89 -0.85 11.75
C THR A 63 -12.66 -2.25 12.29
N ASP A 64 -12.01 -3.10 11.51
CA ASP A 64 -11.68 -4.46 11.92
C ASP A 64 -10.75 -4.46 13.14
N SER A 65 -10.69 -5.60 13.85
CA SER A 65 -9.74 -5.74 14.95
C SER A 65 -8.31 -5.66 14.45
N ASP A 66 -7.38 -5.30 15.35
CA ASP A 66 -5.96 -5.25 15.01
C ASP A 66 -5.47 -6.60 14.47
N ALA A 67 -5.96 -7.72 15.04
CA ALA A 67 -5.57 -9.05 14.56
C ALA A 67 -6.01 -9.29 13.12
N ASP A 68 -7.23 -8.88 12.77
CA ASP A 68 -7.74 -9.03 11.41
C ASP A 68 -6.96 -8.14 10.43
N ILE A 69 -6.65 -6.91 10.84
CA ILE A 69 -5.88 -5.99 10.02
C ILE A 69 -4.46 -6.53 9.82
N ASP A 70 -3.85 -7.06 10.88
CA ASP A 70 -2.51 -7.64 10.78
C ASP A 70 -2.50 -8.86 9.85
N ALA A 71 -3.57 -9.65 9.85
CA ALA A 71 -3.72 -10.77 8.91
C ALA A 71 -3.76 -10.29 7.45
N ALA A 72 -4.45 -9.18 7.20
CA ALA A 72 -4.48 -8.59 5.85
C ALA A 72 -3.10 -8.08 5.43
N LEU A 73 -2.38 -7.44 6.35
CA LEU A 73 -1.00 -7.02 6.10
C LEU A 73 -0.11 -8.22 5.75
N ALA A 74 -0.24 -9.30 6.51
CA ALA A 74 0.52 -10.52 6.27
C ALA A 74 0.19 -11.13 4.90
N SER A 75 -1.08 -11.11 4.51
CA SER A 75 -1.53 -11.62 3.21
C SER A 75 -0.86 -10.86 2.06
N VAL A 76 -0.81 -9.53 2.16
CA VAL A 76 -0.12 -8.70 1.16
C VAL A 76 1.37 -9.01 1.17
N GLY A 77 1.96 -9.20 2.36
CA GLY A 77 3.36 -9.59 2.48
C GLY A 77 3.66 -10.91 1.79
N GLU A 78 2.75 -11.88 1.88
CA GLU A 78 2.90 -13.16 1.19
C GLU A 78 2.90 -12.98 -0.33
N THR A 79 2.03 -12.12 -0.85
CA THR A 79 2.00 -11.80 -2.28
C THR A 79 3.35 -11.25 -2.75
N LEU A 80 4.03 -10.53 -1.86
CA LEU A 80 5.31 -9.89 -2.16
C LEU A 80 6.51 -10.72 -1.68
N THR A 81 6.30 -11.99 -1.35
CA THR A 81 7.38 -12.89 -0.92
C THR A 81 8.48 -12.93 -1.98
N GLY A 82 9.73 -12.80 -1.54
CA GLY A 82 10.89 -12.77 -2.45
C GLY A 82 11.22 -11.40 -2.98
N VAL A 83 10.36 -10.41 -2.76
CA VAL A 83 10.65 -9.02 -3.16
C VAL A 83 11.40 -8.34 -2.02
N ASN A 84 12.66 -7.96 -2.28
CA ASN A 84 13.49 -7.31 -1.26
C ASN A 84 13.06 -5.89 -0.97
N ARG A 85 12.57 -5.18 -1.98
CA ARG A 85 12.15 -3.78 -1.86
C ARG A 85 10.66 -3.68 -2.17
N LYS A 86 9.86 -3.64 -1.12
CA LYS A 86 8.41 -3.57 -1.24
C LYS A 86 7.99 -2.11 -1.29
N ASN A 87 7.60 -1.65 -2.47
CA ASN A 87 7.19 -0.26 -2.67
C ASN A 87 5.93 0.06 -1.87
N ARG A 88 5.94 1.19 -1.18
CA ARG A 88 4.79 1.65 -0.39
C ARG A 88 3.54 1.77 -1.26
N VAL A 89 3.67 2.29 -2.48
CA VAL A 89 2.55 2.41 -3.40
C VAL A 89 1.91 1.05 -3.67
N THR A 90 2.75 0.04 -3.95
CA THR A 90 2.26 -1.32 -4.23
C THR A 90 1.58 -1.93 -3.01
N VAL A 91 2.20 -1.81 -1.83
CA VAL A 91 1.63 -2.33 -0.58
C VAL A 91 0.27 -1.67 -0.31
N TYR A 92 0.21 -0.36 -0.42
CA TYR A 92 -1.03 0.39 -0.16
C TYR A 92 -2.12 0.05 -1.19
N TYR A 93 -1.74 -0.10 -2.46
CA TYR A 93 -2.69 -0.50 -3.50
C TYR A 93 -3.29 -1.86 -3.19
N LEU A 94 -2.45 -2.85 -2.88
CA LEU A 94 -2.92 -4.20 -2.60
C LEU A 94 -3.79 -4.24 -1.34
N LEU A 95 -3.46 -3.46 -0.32
CA LEU A 95 -4.29 -3.35 0.88
C LEU A 95 -5.65 -2.71 0.56
N ALA A 96 -5.65 -1.62 -0.19
CA ALA A 96 -6.90 -0.96 -0.57
C ALA A 96 -7.77 -1.88 -1.43
N LYS A 97 -7.16 -2.65 -2.30
CA LYS A 97 -7.87 -3.64 -3.12
C LYS A 97 -8.46 -4.74 -2.23
N HIS A 98 -7.69 -5.23 -1.27
CA HIS A 98 -8.13 -6.26 -0.34
C HIS A 98 -9.41 -5.86 0.40
N TYR A 99 -9.50 -4.59 0.81
CA TYR A 99 -10.67 -4.06 1.53
C TYR A 99 -11.71 -3.44 0.61
N ASN A 100 -11.51 -3.52 -0.71
CA ASN A 100 -12.41 -2.92 -1.69
C ASN A 100 -12.57 -1.41 -1.48
N LYS A 101 -11.46 -0.73 -1.21
CA LYS A 101 -11.41 0.71 -0.93
C LYS A 101 -10.67 1.52 -1.99
N LEU A 102 -10.38 0.92 -3.16
CA LEU A 102 -9.69 1.64 -4.23
C LEU A 102 -10.44 2.88 -4.69
N SER A 103 -11.77 2.88 -4.55
CA SER A 103 -12.59 4.03 -4.95
C SER A 103 -12.24 5.31 -4.17
N LEU A 104 -11.64 5.19 -2.99
CA LEU A 104 -11.21 6.35 -2.21
C LEU A 104 -10.11 7.15 -2.91
N PHE A 105 -9.40 6.52 -3.83
CA PHE A 105 -8.26 7.13 -4.53
C PHE A 105 -8.62 7.56 -5.95
N LYS A 106 -9.80 7.21 -6.42
CA LYS A 106 -10.28 7.62 -7.72
C LYS A 106 -10.98 8.96 -7.61
N LYS A 107 -10.92 9.73 -8.68
CA LYS A 107 -11.71 10.96 -8.75
C LYS A 107 -13.20 10.60 -8.89
N ALA A 108 -14.01 11.34 -8.20
CA ALA A 108 -15.45 11.14 -8.27
C ALA A 108 -15.98 11.54 -9.66
#